data_19e21167acc28f5a1db58149f7a357e6
#
_entry.id   19e21167acc28f5a1db58149f7a357e6
#
_cell.length_a   1.000
_cell.length_b   1.000
_cell.length_c   1.000
_cell.angle_alpha   90.00
_cell.angle_beta   90.00
_cell.angle_gamma   90.00
#
_symmetry.space_group_name_H-M   'P 1'
#
loop_
_entity.id
_entity.type
_entity.pdbx_description
1 polymer ?
#
loop_
_entity_poly.entity_id
_entity_poly.type
_entity_poly.pdbx_seq_one_letter_code
_entity_poly.pdbx_strand_id
1 'polypeptide(L)'
;MAAQVEIEDQASVTELDNGETFDPLSDDADSSTGSSSTDSMILLGEGNQERDVITTCLLSGMGTIASDTTIVAVRKNSTEGITTRAKYLAFRIFTEAMARKNGGDPNVKYGWYAGSREEIESVISYGFSNREVGKFENDAGSHGIGIHIVPSKCSRFAASASEPDEEGLRHLLLCRLILGKPEKIVSGSKQSYPSSTEFDSGVYDLQNPTKYVVWSSHMNSHILPSYIVSFRSPSLRGRGGFPARPCSPWVSFASLMSTLSKSMDHIS
;
A
#
# COMPACT_ATOMS: atom_id res chain seq x y z
N MET A 1 -38.98 12.87 -34.33
CA MET A 1 -37.52 12.93 -34.51
C MET A 1 -36.91 12.41 -33.24
N ALA A 2 -36.49 11.15 -33.23
CA ALA A 2 -35.82 10.52 -32.11
C ALA A 2 -34.31 10.74 -32.31
N ALA A 3 -33.67 11.41 -31.36
CA ALA A 3 -32.23 11.55 -31.36
C ALA A 3 -31.62 10.21 -30.92
N GLN A 4 -30.88 9.59 -31.84
CA GLN A 4 -29.96 8.50 -31.50
C GLN A 4 -28.84 9.08 -30.64
N VAL A 5 -28.75 8.60 -29.42
CA VAL A 5 -27.53 8.76 -28.60
C VAL A 5 -26.60 7.65 -29.08
N GLU A 6 -25.60 8.01 -29.86
CA GLU A 6 -24.45 7.14 -30.13
C GLU A 6 -23.66 6.98 -28.85
N ILE A 7 -23.62 5.75 -28.35
CA ILE A 7 -22.70 5.34 -27.28
C ILE A 7 -21.36 5.05 -27.99
N GLU A 8 -20.57 6.07 -28.20
CA GLU A 8 -19.13 5.93 -28.41
C GLU A 8 -18.49 5.88 -27.04
N ASP A 9 -18.27 4.68 -26.52
CA ASP A 9 -17.15 4.40 -25.60
C ASP A 9 -17.02 2.89 -25.37
N GLN A 10 -16.56 2.18 -26.39
CA GLN A 10 -15.87 0.92 -26.19
C GLN A 10 -14.37 1.14 -26.42
N ALA A 11 -13.72 1.90 -25.55
CA ALA A 11 -12.29 1.71 -25.35
C ALA A 11 -12.14 0.33 -24.74
N SER A 12 -11.76 -0.64 -25.56
CA SER A 12 -11.57 -2.00 -25.13
C SER A 12 -10.46 -2.05 -24.10
N VAL A 13 -10.64 -2.84 -23.06
CA VAL A 13 -9.63 -3.11 -22.00
C VAL A 13 -8.29 -3.58 -22.60
N THR A 14 -8.29 -3.96 -23.87
CA THR A 14 -7.12 -4.39 -24.65
C THR A 14 -6.19 -3.25 -25.09
N GLU A 15 -6.65 -1.98 -25.10
CA GLU A 15 -5.78 -0.84 -25.45
C GLU A 15 -4.89 -0.36 -24.30
N LEU A 16 -5.09 -0.87 -23.09
CA LEU A 16 -4.28 -0.56 -21.92
C LEU A 16 -3.05 -1.48 -21.77
N ASP A 17 -2.98 -2.51 -22.57
CA ASP A 17 -1.86 -3.46 -22.57
C ASP A 17 -1.12 -3.31 -23.90
N ASN A 18 0.17 -3.02 -23.88
CA ASN A 18 1.08 -2.78 -25.02
C ASN A 18 1.13 -3.96 -26.05
N GLY A 19 -0.04 -4.43 -26.52
CA GLY A 19 -0.18 -5.43 -27.56
C GLY A 19 -0.08 -6.88 -27.09
N GLU A 20 0.02 -7.16 -25.78
CA GLU A 20 -0.11 -8.52 -25.28
C GLU A 20 -1.58 -8.86 -25.01
N THR A 21 -2.18 -9.68 -25.85
CA THR A 21 -3.47 -10.29 -25.60
C THR A 21 -3.33 -11.27 -24.43
N PHE A 22 -3.96 -10.93 -23.30
CA PHE A 22 -4.12 -11.86 -22.19
C PHE A 22 -5.11 -12.95 -22.62
N ASP A 23 -4.61 -14.15 -22.91
CA ASP A 23 -5.43 -15.36 -23.06
C ASP A 23 -5.52 -16.04 -21.67
N PRO A 24 -6.68 -15.95 -20.97
CA PRO A 24 -6.83 -16.53 -19.65
C PRO A 24 -6.90 -18.07 -19.65
N LEU A 25 -6.86 -18.71 -20.82
CA LEU A 25 -7.10 -20.14 -20.99
C LEU A 25 -5.95 -20.91 -21.69
N SER A 26 -4.79 -20.30 -21.89
CA SER A 26 -3.62 -21.07 -22.30
C SER A 26 -3.10 -21.86 -21.09
N ASP A 27 -3.65 -23.06 -20.93
CA ASP A 27 -3.11 -24.12 -20.07
C ASP A 27 -1.81 -24.65 -20.68
N ASP A 28 -0.70 -23.98 -20.41
CA ASP A 28 0.59 -24.65 -20.41
C ASP A 28 0.72 -25.39 -19.08
N ALA A 29 0.14 -26.61 -19.09
CA ALA A 29 0.30 -27.56 -18.02
C ALA A 29 1.76 -28.03 -17.96
N ASP A 30 2.60 -27.29 -17.27
CA ASP A 30 3.83 -27.83 -16.73
C ASP A 30 3.60 -28.21 -15.27
N SER A 31 3.59 -29.54 -15.07
CA SER A 31 3.43 -30.20 -13.80
C SER A 31 4.68 -29.99 -12.95
N SER A 32 4.67 -28.99 -12.09
CA SER A 32 5.59 -28.92 -10.95
C SER A 32 4.83 -28.77 -9.66
N THR A 33 4.91 -29.82 -8.90
CA THR A 33 4.66 -30.04 -7.45
C THR A 33 4.53 -28.78 -6.62
N GLY A 34 3.46 -28.77 -5.81
CA GLY A 34 3.07 -27.77 -4.85
C GLY A 34 4.19 -26.99 -4.17
N SER A 35 4.36 -25.75 -4.58
CA SER A 35 5.14 -24.77 -3.86
C SER A 35 4.22 -23.98 -2.94
N SER A 36 4.62 -23.90 -1.68
CA SER A 36 3.96 -23.14 -0.63
C SER A 36 3.81 -21.67 -1.01
N SER A 37 2.77 -20.99 -0.53
CA SER A 37 2.43 -19.58 -0.74
C SER A 37 3.54 -18.54 -0.47
N THR A 38 4.72 -18.96 -0.07
CA THR A 38 5.93 -18.16 0.15
C THR A 38 6.69 -17.79 -1.14
N ASP A 39 6.41 -18.43 -2.28
CA ASP A 39 7.12 -18.18 -3.56
C ASP A 39 6.75 -16.87 -4.27
N SER A 40 5.76 -16.13 -3.76
CA SER A 40 5.37 -14.84 -4.34
C SER A 40 6.27 -13.66 -3.93
N MET A 41 7.25 -13.86 -3.02
CA MET A 41 8.08 -12.80 -2.47
C MET A 41 9.54 -12.94 -2.88
N ILE A 42 10.05 -11.97 -3.63
CA ILE A 42 11.44 -11.92 -4.09
C ILE A 42 12.30 -11.18 -3.08
N LEU A 43 13.34 -11.81 -2.54
CA LEU A 43 14.32 -11.15 -1.67
C LEU A 43 15.23 -10.23 -2.51
N LEU A 44 15.23 -8.94 -2.16
CA LEU A 44 16.13 -7.97 -2.79
C LEU A 44 17.49 -7.99 -2.09
N GLY A 45 18.55 -8.35 -2.84
CA GLY A 45 19.92 -8.41 -2.36
C GLY A 45 20.55 -7.05 -2.09
N GLU A 46 21.73 -7.06 -1.49
CA GLU A 46 22.57 -5.86 -1.33
C GLU A 46 23.00 -5.31 -2.69
N GLY A 47 23.04 -3.98 -2.83
CA GLY A 47 23.33 -3.32 -4.11
C GLY A 47 22.14 -3.25 -5.08
N ASN A 48 20.99 -3.79 -4.72
CA ASN A 48 19.78 -3.62 -5.51
C ASN A 48 19.21 -2.20 -5.29
N GLN A 49 19.02 -1.45 -6.37
CA GLN A 49 18.57 -0.06 -6.33
C GLN A 49 17.18 0.09 -5.67
N GLU A 50 16.24 -0.85 -5.92
CA GLU A 50 14.92 -0.83 -5.26
C GLU A 50 15.06 -1.00 -3.76
N ARG A 51 15.91 -1.94 -3.31
CA ARG A 51 16.21 -2.15 -1.88
C ARG A 51 16.72 -0.88 -1.23
N ASP A 52 17.65 -0.17 -1.88
CA ASP A 52 18.27 1.04 -1.36
C ASP A 52 17.25 2.18 -1.23
N VAL A 53 16.38 2.35 -2.23
CA VAL A 53 15.29 3.34 -2.20
C VAL A 53 14.31 3.04 -1.06
N ILE A 54 13.89 1.79 -0.88
CA ILE A 54 12.94 1.40 0.17
C ILE A 54 13.56 1.52 1.55
N THR A 55 14.83 1.13 1.70
CA THR A 55 15.61 1.32 2.92
C THR A 55 15.69 2.80 3.31
N THR A 56 16.04 3.65 2.35
CA THR A 56 16.08 5.11 2.53
C THR A 56 14.72 5.67 2.90
N CYS A 57 13.65 5.17 2.26
CA CYS A 57 12.27 5.54 2.57
C CYS A 57 11.92 5.24 4.02
N LEU A 58 12.21 4.06 4.50
CA LEU A 58 11.96 3.69 5.90
C LEU A 58 12.78 4.57 6.85
N LEU A 59 14.10 4.62 6.67
CA LEU A 59 15.01 5.29 7.59
C LEU A 59 14.77 6.80 7.66
N SER A 60 14.44 7.46 6.55
CA SER A 60 14.16 8.90 6.55
C SER A 60 12.97 9.29 7.43
N GLY A 61 11.95 8.46 7.52
CA GLY A 61 10.80 8.68 8.39
C GLY A 61 10.98 8.23 9.84
N MET A 62 12.09 7.55 10.16
CA MET A 62 12.42 7.09 11.53
C MET A 62 12.96 8.20 12.42
N GLY A 63 13.48 9.30 11.85
CA GLY A 63 14.04 10.42 12.59
C GLY A 63 15.25 9.98 13.42
N THR A 64 15.29 10.36 14.69
CA THR A 64 16.44 10.11 15.59
C THR A 64 16.75 8.64 15.86
N ILE A 65 15.80 7.72 15.62
CA ILE A 65 16.01 6.28 15.81
C ILE A 65 16.52 5.57 14.55
N ALA A 66 16.71 6.32 13.45
CA ALA A 66 17.23 5.75 12.21
C ALA A 66 18.63 5.15 12.39
N SER A 67 19.50 5.80 13.18
CA SER A 67 20.87 5.33 13.47
C SER A 67 20.92 4.03 14.26
N ASP A 68 19.86 3.70 14.99
CA ASP A 68 19.71 2.48 15.80
C ASP A 68 18.80 1.45 15.09
N THR A 69 18.46 1.69 13.83
CA THR A 69 17.60 0.81 13.04
C THR A 69 18.43 0.09 11.98
N THR A 70 18.40 -1.23 12.02
CA THR A 70 19.09 -2.10 11.05
C THR A 70 18.06 -2.82 10.19
N ILE A 71 18.15 -2.64 8.85
CA ILE A 71 17.33 -3.34 7.89
C ILE A 71 17.93 -4.74 7.67
N VAL A 72 17.12 -5.77 7.94
CA VAL A 72 17.55 -7.17 7.81
C VAL A 72 17.18 -7.71 6.44
N ALA A 73 15.95 -7.46 5.97
CA ALA A 73 15.50 -7.93 4.67
C ALA A 73 14.51 -6.95 4.03
N VAL A 74 14.55 -6.86 2.72
CA VAL A 74 13.52 -6.23 1.89
C VAL A 74 13.05 -7.28 0.89
N ARG A 75 11.75 -7.60 0.91
CA ARG A 75 11.14 -8.54 -0.02
C ARG A 75 10.12 -7.82 -0.88
N LYS A 76 10.19 -8.05 -2.19
CA LYS A 76 9.26 -7.51 -3.18
C LYS A 76 8.13 -8.51 -3.41
N ASN A 77 6.89 -8.04 -3.48
CA ASN A 77 5.77 -8.85 -3.94
C ASN A 77 5.91 -9.05 -5.46
N SER A 78 6.06 -10.30 -5.89
CA SER A 78 6.19 -10.64 -7.31
C SER A 78 4.85 -10.45 -8.02
N THR A 79 4.92 -10.06 -9.29
CA THR A 79 3.77 -10.02 -10.20
C THR A 79 3.73 -11.22 -11.15
N GLU A 80 4.62 -12.20 -11.01
CA GLU A 80 4.70 -13.35 -11.90
C GLU A 80 3.53 -14.33 -11.74
N GLY A 81 2.98 -14.46 -10.52
CA GLY A 81 1.83 -15.33 -10.29
C GLY A 81 0.52 -14.74 -10.84
N ILE A 82 -0.35 -15.58 -11.39
CA ILE A 82 -1.64 -15.17 -11.99
C ILE A 82 -2.46 -14.31 -11.00
N THR A 83 -2.58 -14.71 -9.74
CA THR A 83 -3.35 -13.98 -8.73
C THR A 83 -2.74 -12.61 -8.40
N THR A 84 -1.41 -12.53 -8.27
CA THR A 84 -0.72 -11.28 -7.98
C THR A 84 -0.74 -10.34 -9.17
N ARG A 85 -0.61 -10.88 -10.40
CA ARG A 85 -0.78 -10.13 -11.65
C ARG A 85 -2.21 -9.57 -11.75
N ALA A 86 -3.24 -10.38 -11.46
CA ALA A 86 -4.63 -9.92 -11.47
C ALA A 86 -4.87 -8.77 -10.46
N LYS A 87 -4.33 -8.87 -9.25
CA LYS A 87 -4.39 -7.79 -8.24
C LYS A 87 -3.72 -6.51 -8.75
N TYR A 88 -2.56 -6.62 -9.40
CA TYR A 88 -1.84 -5.50 -9.99
C TYR A 88 -2.63 -4.83 -11.12
N LEU A 89 -3.17 -5.61 -12.05
CA LEU A 89 -4.00 -5.10 -13.16
C LEU A 89 -5.27 -4.42 -12.63
N ALA A 90 -5.95 -5.02 -11.65
CA ALA A 90 -7.09 -4.40 -11.00
C ALA A 90 -6.72 -3.05 -10.38
N PHE A 91 -5.60 -2.96 -9.67
CA PHE A 91 -5.11 -1.71 -9.12
C PHE A 91 -4.85 -0.65 -10.21
N ARG A 92 -4.28 -1.03 -11.37
CA ARG A 92 -4.09 -0.12 -12.51
C ARG A 92 -5.42 0.40 -13.06
N ILE A 93 -6.40 -0.47 -13.26
CA ILE A 93 -7.75 -0.10 -13.73
C ILE A 93 -8.39 0.90 -12.77
N PHE A 94 -8.35 0.63 -11.46
CA PHE A 94 -8.88 1.56 -10.45
C PHE A 94 -8.10 2.88 -10.38
N THR A 95 -6.77 2.84 -10.61
CA THR A 95 -5.95 4.06 -10.69
C THR A 95 -6.42 4.95 -11.84
N GLU A 96 -6.65 4.37 -13.01
CA GLU A 96 -7.12 5.11 -14.17
C GLU A 96 -8.54 5.64 -13.98
N ALA A 97 -9.46 4.82 -13.47
CA ALA A 97 -10.82 5.25 -13.15
C ALA A 97 -10.82 6.44 -12.16
N MET A 98 -9.94 6.39 -11.14
CA MET A 98 -9.79 7.47 -10.18
C MET A 98 -9.20 8.73 -10.81
N ALA A 99 -8.22 8.59 -11.72
CA ALA A 99 -7.67 9.71 -12.48
C ALA A 99 -8.77 10.40 -13.31
N ARG A 100 -9.58 9.64 -14.02
CA ARG A 100 -10.73 10.18 -14.79
C ARG A 100 -11.72 10.91 -13.90
N LYS A 101 -12.06 10.35 -12.73
CA LYS A 101 -12.96 10.98 -11.75
C LYS A 101 -12.40 12.32 -11.22
N ASN A 102 -11.11 12.40 -10.97
CA ASN A 102 -10.47 13.51 -10.26
C ASN A 102 -9.64 14.44 -11.17
N GLY A 103 -10.03 14.56 -12.44
CA GLY A 103 -9.41 15.55 -13.36
C GLY A 103 -7.98 15.22 -13.76
N GLY A 104 -7.60 13.94 -13.79
CA GLY A 104 -6.29 13.45 -14.22
C GLY A 104 -5.37 13.00 -13.08
N ASP A 105 -5.66 13.33 -11.83
CA ASP A 105 -4.83 12.91 -10.67
C ASP A 105 -5.52 11.83 -9.83
N PRO A 106 -5.05 10.57 -9.85
CA PRO A 106 -5.55 9.51 -8.99
C PRO A 106 -5.08 9.64 -7.54
N ASN A 107 -4.17 10.57 -7.25
CA ASN A 107 -3.54 10.78 -5.94
C ASN A 107 -2.93 9.50 -5.38
N VAL A 108 -2.09 8.83 -6.18
CA VAL A 108 -1.38 7.63 -5.74
C VAL A 108 -0.29 8.00 -4.75
N LYS A 109 -0.28 7.32 -3.60
CA LYS A 109 0.70 7.51 -2.53
C LYS A 109 1.29 6.18 -2.09
N TYR A 110 2.42 6.24 -1.41
CA TYR A 110 3.00 5.11 -0.68
C TYR A 110 2.77 5.28 0.82
N GLY A 111 2.52 4.16 1.51
CA GLY A 111 2.34 4.16 2.95
C GLY A 111 2.67 2.81 3.59
N TRP A 112 2.92 2.86 4.89
CA TRP A 112 3.30 1.72 5.71
C TRP A 112 2.08 1.16 6.45
N TYR A 113 1.85 -0.13 6.27
CA TYR A 113 0.93 -0.90 7.10
C TYR A 113 1.76 -1.64 8.17
N ALA A 114 1.35 -1.52 9.43
CA ALA A 114 1.96 -2.18 10.57
C ALA A 114 1.12 -3.39 11.00
N GLY A 115 1.74 -4.57 11.07
CA GLY A 115 1.10 -5.78 11.49
C GLY A 115 2.11 -6.77 12.10
N SER A 116 1.64 -7.89 12.64
CA SER A 116 2.51 -9.01 12.93
C SER A 116 3.02 -9.64 11.63
N ARG A 117 4.03 -10.50 11.73
CA ARG A 117 4.55 -11.24 10.57
C ARG A 117 3.44 -12.03 9.88
N GLU A 118 2.68 -12.79 10.65
CA GLU A 118 1.60 -13.65 10.15
C GLU A 118 0.47 -12.84 9.51
N GLU A 119 0.15 -11.68 10.10
CA GLU A 119 -0.84 -10.77 9.53
C GLU A 119 -0.40 -10.23 8.17
N ILE A 120 0.86 -9.78 8.05
CA ILE A 120 1.42 -9.27 6.79
C ILE A 120 1.47 -10.37 5.73
N GLU A 121 1.90 -11.59 6.10
CA GLU A 121 1.91 -12.75 5.19
C GLU A 121 0.49 -13.12 4.72
N SER A 122 -0.51 -13.04 5.61
CA SER A 122 -1.92 -13.23 5.26
C SER A 122 -2.42 -12.16 4.28
N VAL A 123 -2.07 -10.89 4.50
CA VAL A 123 -2.44 -9.78 3.60
C VAL A 123 -1.81 -9.96 2.21
N ILE A 124 -0.57 -10.39 2.11
CA ILE A 124 0.07 -10.70 0.82
C ILE A 124 -0.68 -11.80 0.09
N SER A 125 -0.97 -12.91 0.78
CA SER A 125 -1.60 -14.09 0.18
C SER A 125 -3.06 -13.84 -0.19
N TYR A 126 -3.85 -13.34 0.74
CA TYR A 126 -5.32 -13.29 0.62
C TYR A 126 -5.88 -11.87 0.42
N GLY A 127 -5.07 -10.82 0.65
CA GLY A 127 -5.55 -9.44 0.71
C GLY A 127 -5.99 -9.02 2.11
N PHE A 128 -6.42 -7.78 2.24
CA PHE A 128 -7.00 -7.24 3.46
C PHE A 128 -8.39 -7.81 3.73
N SER A 129 -8.74 -7.96 4.99
CA SER A 129 -10.01 -8.50 5.47
C SER A 129 -10.64 -7.62 6.57
N ASN A 130 -11.81 -7.99 7.04
CA ASN A 130 -12.46 -7.30 8.16
C ASN A 130 -11.64 -7.37 9.46
N ARG A 131 -10.72 -8.31 9.59
CA ARG A 131 -9.81 -8.41 10.75
C ARG A 131 -8.93 -7.17 10.85
N GLU A 132 -8.35 -6.75 9.73
CA GLU A 132 -7.47 -5.58 9.68
C GLU A 132 -8.26 -4.28 9.80
N VAL A 133 -9.50 -4.24 9.29
CA VAL A 133 -10.43 -3.11 9.46
C VAL A 133 -10.75 -2.88 10.94
N GLY A 134 -11.04 -3.94 11.69
CA GLY A 134 -11.43 -3.87 13.11
C GLY A 134 -10.30 -3.51 14.07
N LYS A 135 -9.05 -3.56 13.62
CA LYS A 135 -7.85 -3.41 14.47
C LYS A 135 -7.82 -2.10 15.27
N PHE A 136 -8.37 -1.02 14.71
CA PHE A 136 -8.40 0.31 15.33
C PHE A 136 -9.79 0.77 15.75
N GLU A 137 -10.79 -0.09 15.65
CA GLU A 137 -12.20 0.28 15.90
C GLU A 137 -12.45 0.71 17.35
N ASN A 138 -11.73 0.10 18.29
CA ASN A 138 -11.87 0.32 19.73
C ASN A 138 -10.86 1.28 20.34
N ASP A 139 -9.93 1.83 19.53
CA ASP A 139 -8.94 2.79 20.04
C ASP A 139 -9.61 4.13 20.33
N ALA A 140 -9.39 4.65 21.54
CA ALA A 140 -9.76 6.01 21.89
C ALA A 140 -9.00 6.98 20.96
N GLY A 141 -9.74 7.66 20.07
CA GLY A 141 -9.15 8.52 19.04
C GLY A 141 -9.05 7.87 17.66
N SER A 142 -9.66 6.70 17.44
CA SER A 142 -9.85 6.16 16.10
C SER A 142 -10.56 7.16 15.18
N HIS A 143 -10.14 7.21 13.92
CA HIS A 143 -10.69 8.11 12.91
C HIS A 143 -11.24 7.29 11.75
N GLY A 144 -12.51 6.90 11.84
CA GLY A 144 -13.17 6.10 10.81
C GLY A 144 -12.81 4.61 10.85
N ILE A 145 -13.62 3.83 10.16
CA ILE A 145 -13.55 2.38 10.06
C ILE A 145 -13.06 2.01 8.65
N GLY A 146 -11.85 1.49 8.56
CA GLY A 146 -11.18 1.11 7.31
C GLY A 146 -9.77 0.61 7.58
N ILE A 147 -8.99 0.44 6.53
CA ILE A 147 -7.57 0.11 6.63
C ILE A 147 -6.77 1.38 6.89
N HIS A 148 -6.07 1.42 8.01
CA HIS A 148 -5.26 2.55 8.43
C HIS A 148 -3.82 2.37 7.96
N ILE A 149 -3.35 3.29 7.14
CA ILE A 149 -2.01 3.28 6.54
C ILE A 149 -1.26 4.55 6.94
N VAL A 150 -0.03 4.40 7.40
CA VAL A 150 0.85 5.52 7.75
C VAL A 150 1.56 6.03 6.50
N PRO A 151 1.56 7.34 6.20
CA PRO A 151 2.32 7.90 5.09
C PRO A 151 3.79 7.46 5.10
N SER A 152 4.38 7.24 3.91
CA SER A 152 5.77 6.75 3.79
C SER A 152 6.79 7.59 4.57
N LYS A 153 6.60 8.91 4.62
CA LYS A 153 7.44 9.86 5.37
C LYS A 153 7.33 9.75 6.90
N CYS A 154 6.37 8.98 7.41
CA CYS A 154 6.07 8.86 8.83
C CYS A 154 6.35 7.45 9.37
N SER A 155 7.32 6.72 8.79
CA SER A 155 7.62 5.31 9.09
C SER A 155 7.81 5.02 10.57
N ARG A 156 8.29 5.97 11.38
CA ARG A 156 8.41 5.83 12.83
C ARG A 156 7.08 5.48 13.50
N PHE A 157 5.96 6.06 13.04
CA PHE A 157 4.65 5.75 13.62
C PHE A 157 4.24 4.30 13.29
N ALA A 158 4.45 3.86 12.05
CA ALA A 158 4.18 2.48 11.68
C ALA A 158 5.10 1.51 12.44
N ALA A 159 6.39 1.83 12.54
CA ALA A 159 7.37 1.03 13.26
C ALA A 159 7.04 0.90 14.77
N SER A 160 6.54 1.98 15.38
CA SER A 160 6.10 1.94 16.79
C SER A 160 4.82 1.10 17.00
N ALA A 161 3.99 0.99 15.96
CA ALA A 161 2.76 0.18 16.01
C ALA A 161 2.98 -1.29 15.64
N SER A 162 4.14 -1.64 15.02
CA SER A 162 4.48 -3.03 14.72
C SER A 162 4.95 -3.76 15.98
N GLU A 163 4.67 -5.05 16.05
CA GLU A 163 5.12 -5.93 17.13
C GLU A 163 6.38 -6.69 16.67
N PRO A 164 7.39 -6.89 17.54
CA PRO A 164 8.51 -7.75 17.22
C PRO A 164 8.05 -9.22 17.21
N ASP A 165 8.58 -10.01 16.28
CA ASP A 165 8.44 -11.46 16.27
C ASP A 165 9.34 -12.13 17.33
N GLU A 166 9.36 -13.46 17.37
CA GLU A 166 10.17 -14.26 18.29
C GLU A 166 11.67 -14.02 18.15
N GLU A 167 12.13 -13.59 16.97
CA GLU A 167 13.52 -13.26 16.69
C GLU A 167 13.86 -11.76 17.00
N GLY A 168 12.87 -11.00 17.48
CA GLY A 168 12.98 -9.58 17.74
C GLY A 168 12.96 -8.72 16.47
N LEU A 169 12.53 -9.28 15.34
CA LEU A 169 12.34 -8.54 14.08
C LEU A 169 10.95 -7.89 14.05
N ARG A 170 10.91 -6.68 13.53
CA ARG A 170 9.67 -5.98 13.20
C ARG A 170 9.46 -6.00 11.69
N HIS A 171 8.20 -6.04 11.30
CA HIS A 171 7.83 -6.10 9.89
C HIS A 171 6.89 -4.96 9.55
N LEU A 172 7.14 -4.32 8.40
CA LEU A 172 6.23 -3.33 7.82
C LEU A 172 5.95 -3.68 6.36
N LEU A 173 4.72 -3.49 5.97
CA LEU A 173 4.29 -3.68 4.58
C LEU A 173 4.19 -2.30 3.92
N LEU A 174 5.01 -2.05 2.89
CA LEU A 174 4.88 -0.87 2.05
C LEU A 174 3.82 -1.13 0.99
N CYS A 175 2.80 -0.29 0.97
CA CYS A 175 1.68 -0.37 0.03
C CYS A 175 1.65 0.83 -0.91
N ARG A 176 1.23 0.62 -2.16
CA ARG A 176 0.74 1.69 -3.04
C ARG A 176 -0.75 1.89 -2.74
N LEU A 177 -1.19 3.14 -2.72
CA LEU A 177 -2.54 3.53 -2.31
C LEU A 177 -3.14 4.45 -3.36
N ILE A 178 -4.37 4.19 -3.77
CA ILE A 178 -5.18 5.14 -4.52
C ILE A 178 -6.01 5.91 -3.49
N LEU A 179 -5.70 7.18 -3.28
CA LEU A 179 -6.39 8.01 -2.29
C LEU A 179 -7.49 8.88 -2.91
N GLY A 180 -7.39 9.18 -4.21
CA GLY A 180 -8.32 10.07 -4.86
C GLY A 180 -8.43 11.42 -4.14
N LYS A 181 -9.66 11.87 -3.92
CA LYS A 181 -9.97 13.06 -3.12
C LYS A 181 -10.22 12.66 -1.66
N PRO A 182 -9.26 12.94 -0.74
CA PRO A 182 -9.43 12.59 0.66
C PRO A 182 -10.32 13.60 1.39
N GLU A 183 -11.08 13.14 2.38
CA GLU A 183 -11.79 13.98 3.34
C GLU A 183 -11.16 13.91 4.72
N LYS A 184 -11.33 14.97 5.51
CA LYS A 184 -10.90 14.99 6.91
C LYS A 184 -11.90 14.22 7.78
N ILE A 185 -11.39 13.22 8.50
CA ILE A 185 -12.16 12.42 9.45
C ILE A 185 -11.98 12.98 10.85
N VAL A 186 -13.10 13.18 11.56
CA VAL A 186 -13.10 13.65 12.94
C VAL A 186 -12.65 12.52 13.87
N SER A 187 -11.88 12.86 14.90
CA SER A 187 -11.48 11.90 15.95
C SER A 187 -12.71 11.27 16.62
N GLY A 188 -12.70 9.97 16.81
CA GLY A 188 -13.80 9.18 17.35
C GLY A 188 -14.93 8.88 16.34
N SER A 189 -14.80 9.31 15.08
CA SER A 189 -15.78 9.01 14.03
C SER A 189 -15.91 7.51 13.79
N LYS A 190 -17.14 7.03 13.66
CA LYS A 190 -17.48 5.66 13.22
C LYS A 190 -17.80 5.59 11.73
N GLN A 191 -17.40 6.60 10.97
CA GLN A 191 -17.56 6.64 9.52
C GLN A 191 -16.86 5.44 8.88
N SER A 192 -17.55 4.70 8.02
CA SER A 192 -17.06 3.48 7.34
C SER A 192 -17.06 3.57 5.82
N TYR A 193 -17.50 4.69 5.27
CA TYR A 193 -17.53 5.03 3.84
C TYR A 193 -17.41 6.55 3.66
N PRO A 194 -17.14 7.05 2.45
CA PRO A 194 -17.07 8.48 2.19
C PRO A 194 -18.35 9.22 2.56
N SER A 195 -18.22 10.45 3.06
CA SER A 195 -19.41 11.28 3.42
C SER A 195 -20.24 11.67 2.19
N SER A 196 -19.64 11.67 1.02
CA SER A 196 -20.31 11.87 -0.27
C SER A 196 -19.54 11.17 -1.40
N THR A 197 -20.14 11.08 -2.58
CA THR A 197 -19.52 10.51 -3.80
C THR A 197 -18.32 11.31 -4.32
N GLU A 198 -18.12 12.54 -3.81
CA GLU A 198 -16.96 13.36 -4.16
C GLU A 198 -15.67 12.88 -3.52
N PHE A 199 -15.75 12.19 -2.38
CA PHE A 199 -14.58 11.73 -1.64
C PHE A 199 -14.30 10.25 -1.89
N ASP A 200 -13.04 9.84 -1.71
CA ASP A 200 -12.56 8.49 -2.02
C ASP A 200 -11.89 7.82 -0.82
N SER A 201 -11.27 8.61 0.04
CA SER A 201 -10.52 8.13 1.21
C SER A 201 -10.63 9.12 2.37
N GLY A 202 -10.08 8.73 3.51
CA GLY A 202 -10.05 9.58 4.68
C GLY A 202 -8.64 9.93 5.13
N VAL A 203 -8.50 11.08 5.81
CA VAL A 203 -7.25 11.51 6.45
C VAL A 203 -7.52 12.14 7.80
N TYR A 204 -6.54 12.11 8.69
CA TYR A 204 -6.62 12.78 9.99
C TYR A 204 -6.45 14.30 9.85
N ASP A 205 -5.56 14.73 8.95
CA ASP A 205 -5.26 16.11 8.64
C ASP A 205 -4.99 16.25 7.15
N LEU A 206 -5.70 17.15 6.48
CA LEU A 206 -5.57 17.38 5.04
C LEU A 206 -4.24 18.05 4.68
N GLN A 207 -3.70 18.89 5.56
CA GLN A 207 -2.47 19.64 5.30
C GLN A 207 -1.23 18.80 5.60
N ASN A 208 -1.30 17.99 6.66
CA ASN A 208 -0.15 17.18 7.12
C ASN A 208 -0.62 15.79 7.56
N PRO A 209 -1.03 14.94 6.63
CA PRO A 209 -1.58 13.63 6.97
C PRO A 209 -0.54 12.76 7.67
N THR A 210 -0.92 12.23 8.82
CA THR A 210 -0.16 11.24 9.60
C THR A 210 -0.73 9.83 9.46
N LYS A 211 -1.97 9.73 9.01
CA LYS A 211 -2.64 8.47 8.64
C LYS A 211 -3.59 8.70 7.47
N TYR A 212 -3.63 7.73 6.58
CA TYR A 212 -4.65 7.54 5.55
C TYR A 212 -5.63 6.47 6.01
N VAL A 213 -6.89 6.63 5.66
CA VAL A 213 -7.93 5.62 5.86
C VAL A 213 -8.48 5.23 4.51
N VAL A 214 -8.26 3.97 4.12
CA VAL A 214 -8.89 3.37 2.95
C VAL A 214 -10.10 2.59 3.44
N TRP A 215 -11.28 2.95 2.95
CA TRP A 215 -12.54 2.33 3.38
C TRP A 215 -12.58 0.84 3.07
N SER A 216 -13.28 0.06 3.89
CA SER A 216 -13.38 -1.39 3.76
C SER A 216 -13.88 -1.84 2.38
N SER A 217 -14.77 -1.06 1.76
CA SER A 217 -15.27 -1.31 0.39
C SER A 217 -14.18 -1.25 -0.69
N HIS A 218 -13.06 -0.59 -0.42
CA HIS A 218 -11.97 -0.35 -1.37
C HIS A 218 -10.64 -1.00 -0.96
N MET A 219 -10.60 -1.73 0.15
CA MET A 219 -9.35 -2.22 0.75
C MET A 219 -8.49 -3.10 -0.17
N ASN A 220 -9.10 -3.84 -1.10
CA ASN A 220 -8.38 -4.73 -2.02
C ASN A 220 -8.30 -4.20 -3.47
N SER A 221 -8.94 -3.06 -3.75
CA SER A 221 -8.86 -2.39 -5.06
C SER A 221 -7.97 -1.15 -5.02
N HIS A 222 -7.91 -0.48 -3.86
CA HIS A 222 -7.17 0.78 -3.68
C HIS A 222 -5.89 0.62 -2.84
N ILE A 223 -5.61 -0.58 -2.34
CA ILE A 223 -4.35 -0.89 -1.65
C ILE A 223 -3.65 -2.02 -2.40
N LEU A 224 -2.42 -1.75 -2.88
CA LEU A 224 -1.56 -2.75 -3.49
C LEU A 224 -0.36 -3.02 -2.58
N PRO A 225 -0.31 -4.17 -1.87
CA PRO A 225 0.85 -4.61 -1.13
C PRO A 225 2.06 -4.78 -2.05
N SER A 226 3.18 -4.09 -1.76
CA SER A 226 4.32 -4.03 -2.68
C SER A 226 5.61 -4.61 -2.11
N TYR A 227 5.97 -4.24 -0.86
CA TYR A 227 7.23 -4.69 -0.25
C TYR A 227 7.05 -4.96 1.23
N ILE A 228 7.71 -6.01 1.73
CA ILE A 228 7.87 -6.26 3.16
C ILE A 228 9.28 -5.83 3.55
N VAL A 229 9.39 -4.99 4.59
CA VAL A 229 10.67 -4.63 5.20
C VAL A 229 10.73 -5.22 6.59
N SER A 230 11.76 -6.06 6.82
CA SER A 230 12.07 -6.65 8.12
C SER A 230 13.28 -5.92 8.71
N PHE A 231 13.16 -5.46 9.95
CA PHE A 231 14.20 -4.64 10.58
C PHE A 231 14.26 -4.85 12.09
N ARG A 232 15.40 -4.46 12.70
CA ARG A 232 15.58 -4.34 14.14
C ARG A 232 15.73 -2.88 14.50
N SER A 233 15.09 -2.47 15.60
CA SER A 233 15.25 -1.13 16.17
C SER A 233 15.11 -1.21 17.69
N PRO A 234 16.25 -1.38 18.43
CA PRO A 234 16.24 -1.54 19.90
C PRO A 234 15.61 -0.36 20.64
N SER A 235 15.69 0.84 20.06
CA SER A 235 15.07 2.05 20.61
C SER A 235 13.54 2.04 20.57
N LEU A 236 12.92 1.16 19.77
CA LEU A 236 11.47 0.96 19.76
C LEU A 236 11.09 0.01 20.91
N ARG A 237 10.99 0.51 22.11
CA ARG A 237 10.46 -0.22 23.27
C ARG A 237 8.93 -0.28 23.17
N GLY A 238 8.36 -1.47 23.26
CA GLY A 238 6.95 -1.87 23.34
C GLY A 238 5.86 -0.82 23.06
N ARG A 239 4.60 -1.21 22.93
CA ARG A 239 3.44 -0.34 22.66
C ARG A 239 3.47 0.96 23.48
N GLY A 240 4.25 1.94 23.02
CA GLY A 240 4.18 3.32 23.45
C GLY A 240 3.26 4.07 22.51
N GLY A 241 2.24 4.72 23.07
CA GLY A 241 1.26 5.48 22.29
C GLY A 241 1.93 6.42 21.26
N PHE A 242 1.23 6.73 20.19
CA PHE A 242 1.70 7.60 19.11
C PHE A 242 2.33 8.87 19.67
N PRO A 243 3.62 9.15 19.34
CA PRO A 243 4.23 10.40 19.78
C PRO A 243 3.52 11.59 19.13
N ALA A 244 3.11 12.55 19.94
CA ALA A 244 2.39 13.76 19.54
C ALA A 244 3.22 14.77 18.72
N ARG A 245 4.33 14.35 18.09
CA ARG A 245 5.17 15.26 17.30
C ARG A 245 4.90 15.07 15.80
N PRO A 246 4.76 16.17 15.04
CA PRO A 246 4.60 16.12 13.59
C PRO A 246 5.80 15.43 12.93
N CYS A 247 5.53 14.74 11.80
CA CYS A 247 6.58 14.19 10.95
C CYS A 247 7.52 15.32 10.51
N SER A 248 8.84 15.10 10.55
CA SER A 248 9.83 16.09 10.12
C SER A 248 9.54 16.59 8.70
N PRO A 249 9.68 17.91 8.41
CA PRO A 249 9.53 18.41 7.06
C PRO A 249 10.74 18.05 6.19
N TRP A 250 10.49 17.43 5.03
CA TRP A 250 11.22 17.44 3.77
C TRP A 250 12.55 16.70 3.58
N VAL A 251 12.46 15.58 2.93
CA VAL A 251 13.20 15.29 1.69
C VAL A 251 12.15 14.97 0.63
N SER A 252 12.26 15.55 -0.59
CA SER A 252 11.29 15.35 -1.65
C SER A 252 11.34 13.91 -2.17
N PHE A 253 10.50 13.05 -1.59
CA PHE A 253 10.39 11.63 -1.90
C PHE A 253 9.74 11.34 -3.26
N ALA A 254 9.01 12.33 -3.81
CA ALA A 254 8.33 12.20 -5.10
C ALA A 254 9.30 11.82 -6.24
N SER A 255 10.53 12.32 -6.23
CA SER A 255 11.55 12.02 -7.25
C SER A 255 12.09 10.59 -7.14
N LEU A 256 12.34 10.10 -5.92
CA LEU A 256 12.84 8.74 -5.69
C LEU A 256 11.78 7.67 -6.00
N MET A 257 10.53 7.93 -5.66
CA MET A 257 9.41 7.01 -5.92
C MET A 257 8.95 7.00 -7.37
N SER A 258 9.19 8.07 -8.14
CA SER A 258 9.02 8.08 -9.61
C SER A 258 9.92 7.06 -10.30
N THR A 259 11.11 6.79 -9.73
CA THR A 259 12.04 5.77 -10.25
C THR A 259 11.51 4.36 -9.98
N LEU A 260 10.90 4.10 -8.83
CA LEU A 260 10.27 2.82 -8.50
C LEU A 260 9.05 2.54 -9.37
N SER A 261 8.22 3.55 -9.64
CA SER A 261 7.06 3.41 -10.52
C SER A 261 7.49 3.02 -11.93
N LYS A 262 8.51 3.69 -12.48
CA LYS A 262 9.06 3.37 -13.82
C LYS A 262 9.69 1.99 -13.88
N SER A 263 10.35 1.53 -12.82
CA SER A 263 10.92 0.17 -12.75
C SER A 263 9.86 -0.92 -12.76
N MET A 264 8.67 -0.65 -12.20
CA MET A 264 7.55 -1.59 -12.23
C MET A 264 6.80 -1.57 -13.57
N ASP A 265 6.82 -0.44 -14.29
CA ASP A 265 6.15 -0.29 -15.58
C ASP A 265 7.01 -0.84 -16.76
N HIS A 266 8.30 -1.13 -16.54
CA HIS A 266 9.23 -1.72 -17.55
C HIS A 266 9.32 -3.25 -17.53
N ILE A 267 8.57 -3.92 -16.64
CA ILE A 267 8.44 -5.38 -16.64
C ILE A 267 7.04 -5.69 -17.22
N SER A 268 6.92 -5.40 -18.50
CA SER A 268 5.81 -5.83 -19.36
C SER A 268 6.40 -6.61 -20.52
#